data_799a49bf89c824fe11e47b10e464eb6e
#
_entry.id   799a49bf89c824fe11e47b10e464eb6e
#
_cell.length_a   1.000
_cell.length_b   1.000
_cell.length_c   1.000
_cell.angle_alpha   90.00
_cell.angle_beta   90.00
_cell.angle_gamma   90.00
#
_symmetry.space_group_name_H-M   'P 1'
#
loop_
_entity.id
_entity.type
_entity.pdbx_description
1 polymer ?
#
loop_
_entity_poly.entity_id
_entity_poly.type
_entity_poly.pdbx_seq_one_letter_code
_entity_poly.pdbx_strand_id
1 'polypeptide(L)'
;MSGELTTKAIQAQPEWLRGVPDRVGDLRLPPGRAVCTGCGTSFHAAQTGTYPHHPPPNGLTTEAIQALEAVMAPPDADLLVVVSHEGTTKLSLEAAQSFEGPVWLVTGQAESPLAQLADEVLVVTPELEESYCHTASYTCAVAALAVLRGDDVSGLPDAVADALVDPFAAGAWERVVVVGTGRDWPTAQEAVLKLREGAYLAAEAHHTEQVLHGHLAAIDETVRVFVLEGEGRAAERAHDAVRALAEIGAETTLVPSVHPVVDIVRFQLLVVALAEARGVDPDLIRLDDPRWKAARDSYS
;
A
#
# COMPACT_ATOMS: atom_id res chain seq x y z
N MET A 1 21.87 13.21 3.64
CA MET A 1 20.69 14.13 3.63
C MET A 1 19.53 13.39 4.22
N SER A 2 18.56 14.06 4.86
CA SER A 2 17.34 13.43 5.35
C SER A 2 16.56 12.82 4.18
N GLY A 3 16.03 11.58 4.33
CA GLY A 3 15.25 10.90 3.29
C GLY A 3 16.05 10.32 2.12
N GLU A 4 17.34 10.10 2.29
CA GLU A 4 18.20 9.59 1.22
C GLU A 4 17.86 8.12 0.88
N LEU A 5 17.60 7.29 1.88
CA LEU A 5 17.23 5.88 1.67
C LEU A 5 15.83 5.77 1.06
N THR A 6 14.88 6.54 1.55
CA THR A 6 13.52 6.59 1.00
C THR A 6 13.54 7.05 -0.46
N THR A 7 14.30 8.11 -0.76
CA THR A 7 14.43 8.62 -2.14
C THR A 7 15.09 7.58 -3.05
N LYS A 8 16.16 6.92 -2.59
CA LYS A 8 16.84 5.85 -3.33
C LYS A 8 15.86 4.72 -3.67
N ALA A 9 15.06 4.27 -2.70
CA ALA A 9 14.08 3.21 -2.90
C ALA A 9 12.99 3.63 -3.89
N ILE A 10 12.45 4.86 -3.78
CA ILE A 10 11.45 5.39 -4.72
C ILE A 10 12.00 5.40 -6.16
N GLN A 11 13.23 5.86 -6.36
CA GLN A 11 13.85 5.94 -7.68
C GLN A 11 14.21 4.56 -8.25
N ALA A 12 14.45 3.55 -7.42
CA ALA A 12 14.78 2.20 -7.85
C ALA A 12 13.56 1.39 -8.32
N GLN A 13 12.32 1.83 -8.07
CA GLN A 13 11.10 1.06 -8.35
C GLN A 13 10.98 0.55 -9.80
N PRO A 14 11.28 1.33 -10.86
CA PRO A 14 11.18 0.81 -12.22
C PRO A 14 12.08 -0.40 -12.47
N GLU A 15 13.30 -0.39 -11.91
CA GLU A 15 14.23 -1.51 -12.04
C GLU A 15 13.77 -2.73 -11.23
N TRP A 16 13.35 -2.52 -9.98
CA TRP A 16 12.87 -3.58 -9.11
C TRP A 16 11.63 -4.27 -9.68
N LEU A 17 10.69 -3.50 -10.22
CA LEU A 17 9.45 -4.00 -10.83
C LEU A 17 9.70 -4.86 -12.07
N ARG A 18 10.70 -4.53 -12.90
CA ARG A 18 11.07 -5.37 -14.06
C ARG A 18 11.42 -6.80 -13.66
N GLY A 19 11.99 -6.98 -12.48
CA GLY A 19 12.36 -8.30 -11.99
C GLY A 19 11.24 -9.09 -11.32
N VAL A 20 10.08 -8.48 -11.01
CA VAL A 20 9.01 -9.16 -10.27
C VAL A 20 8.43 -10.36 -11.03
N PRO A 21 8.10 -10.28 -12.34
CA PRO A 21 7.57 -11.44 -13.05
C PRO A 21 8.50 -12.67 -12.99
N ASP A 22 9.81 -12.47 -13.17
CA ASP A 22 10.78 -13.55 -13.12
C ASP A 22 10.90 -14.16 -11.71
N ARG A 23 10.76 -13.35 -10.66
CA ARG A 23 10.79 -13.81 -9.27
C ARG A 23 9.54 -14.58 -8.87
N VAL A 24 8.38 -14.23 -9.42
CA VAL A 24 7.12 -14.98 -9.22
C VAL A 24 7.10 -16.24 -10.09
N GLY A 25 7.69 -16.18 -11.28
CA GLY A 25 7.71 -17.29 -12.23
C GLY A 25 6.32 -17.68 -12.73
N ASP A 26 6.12 -18.99 -12.86
CA ASP A 26 4.85 -19.56 -13.34
C ASP A 26 3.81 -19.76 -12.23
N LEU A 27 4.14 -19.36 -10.98
CA LEU A 27 3.21 -19.53 -9.86
C LEU A 27 1.98 -18.65 -10.04
N ARG A 28 0.81 -19.22 -9.82
CA ARG A 28 -0.48 -18.55 -9.90
C ARG A 28 -1.37 -19.00 -8.75
N LEU A 29 -2.22 -18.09 -8.27
CA LEU A 29 -3.22 -18.45 -7.25
C LEU A 29 -4.10 -19.59 -7.78
N PRO A 30 -4.27 -20.68 -7.01
CA PRO A 30 -5.12 -21.79 -7.40
C PRO A 30 -6.61 -21.38 -7.42
N PRO A 31 -7.46 -22.13 -8.12
CA PRO A 31 -8.91 -22.03 -7.97
C PRO A 31 -9.31 -22.18 -6.52
N GLY A 32 -10.40 -21.51 -6.10
CA GLY A 32 -10.89 -21.56 -4.73
C GLY A 32 -10.80 -20.22 -4.04
N ARG A 33 -10.83 -20.21 -2.72
CA ARG A 33 -10.79 -19.01 -1.88
C ARG A 33 -9.38 -18.78 -1.35
N ALA A 34 -8.75 -17.68 -1.78
CA ALA A 34 -7.48 -17.22 -1.25
C ALA A 34 -7.69 -15.97 -0.36
N VAL A 35 -7.12 -16.00 0.84
CA VAL A 35 -7.12 -14.86 1.75
C VAL A 35 -5.72 -14.26 1.81
N CYS A 36 -5.62 -12.96 1.55
CA CYS A 36 -4.38 -12.20 1.70
C CYS A 36 -4.35 -11.51 3.06
N THR A 37 -3.19 -11.50 3.73
CA THR A 37 -3.04 -10.87 5.05
C THR A 37 -1.71 -10.18 5.23
N GLY A 38 -1.63 -9.28 6.21
CA GLY A 38 -0.44 -8.54 6.58
C GLY A 38 -0.73 -7.46 7.61
N CYS A 39 0.26 -6.63 7.93
CA CYS A 39 0.14 -5.48 8.83
C CYS A 39 0.65 -4.20 8.15
N GLY A 40 0.00 -3.05 8.40
CA GLY A 40 0.41 -1.75 7.85
C GLY A 40 0.52 -1.77 6.33
N THR A 41 1.64 -1.31 5.79
CA THR A 41 1.97 -1.33 4.34
C THR A 41 1.72 -2.69 3.70
N SER A 42 2.10 -3.78 4.39
CA SER A 42 1.88 -5.15 3.90
C SER A 42 0.40 -5.50 3.82
N PHE A 43 -0.44 -4.98 4.72
CA PHE A 43 -1.88 -5.17 4.63
C PHE A 43 -2.49 -4.36 3.47
N HIS A 44 -2.03 -3.13 3.26
CA HIS A 44 -2.49 -2.34 2.11
C HIS A 44 -2.09 -3.02 0.77
N ALA A 45 -0.89 -3.62 0.70
CA ALA A 45 -0.52 -4.45 -0.45
C ALA A 45 -1.43 -5.67 -0.59
N ALA A 46 -1.71 -6.40 0.51
CA ALA A 46 -2.63 -7.55 0.51
C ALA A 46 -4.03 -7.19 -0.01
N GLN A 47 -4.54 -6.01 0.35
CA GLN A 47 -5.84 -5.54 -0.15
C GLN A 47 -5.86 -5.35 -1.67
N THR A 48 -4.75 -4.93 -2.32
CA THR A 48 -4.70 -4.82 -3.78
C THR A 48 -4.87 -6.17 -4.47
N GLY A 49 -4.49 -7.25 -3.81
CA GLY A 49 -4.71 -8.62 -4.25
C GLY A 49 -6.18 -9.00 -4.43
N THR A 50 -7.12 -8.22 -3.91
CA THR A 50 -8.55 -8.52 -3.94
C THR A 50 -9.32 -7.78 -5.03
N TYR A 51 -8.70 -6.82 -5.70
CA TYR A 51 -9.32 -6.02 -6.77
C TYR A 51 -8.70 -6.34 -8.12
N PRO A 52 -9.14 -7.41 -8.81
CA PRO A 52 -8.62 -7.74 -10.14
C PRO A 52 -9.04 -6.71 -11.17
N HIS A 53 -8.16 -6.43 -12.15
CA HIS A 53 -8.51 -5.65 -13.34
C HIS A 53 -9.48 -6.40 -14.26
N HIS A 54 -9.50 -7.73 -14.17
CA HIS A 54 -10.41 -8.62 -14.89
C HIS A 54 -11.00 -9.64 -13.92
N PRO A 55 -12.19 -10.22 -14.23
CA PRO A 55 -12.72 -11.33 -13.46
C PRO A 55 -11.66 -12.42 -13.33
N PRO A 56 -11.35 -12.89 -12.11
CA PRO A 56 -10.32 -13.89 -11.93
C PRO A 56 -10.68 -15.16 -12.71
N PRO A 57 -9.70 -15.81 -13.36
CA PRO A 57 -9.96 -17.06 -14.06
C PRO A 57 -10.31 -18.18 -13.06
N ASN A 58 -11.04 -19.18 -13.55
CA ASN A 58 -11.17 -20.48 -12.89
C ASN A 58 -11.85 -20.53 -11.51
N GLY A 59 -12.73 -19.59 -11.17
CA GLY A 59 -13.45 -19.61 -9.90
C GLY A 59 -12.61 -19.23 -8.67
N LEU A 60 -11.48 -18.54 -8.88
CA LEU A 60 -10.72 -17.92 -7.80
C LEU A 60 -11.55 -16.80 -7.18
N THR A 61 -11.60 -16.76 -5.85
CA THR A 61 -12.08 -15.62 -5.06
C THR A 61 -10.97 -15.15 -4.13
N THR A 62 -10.80 -13.84 -4.01
CA THR A 62 -9.78 -13.25 -3.16
C THR A 62 -10.39 -12.29 -2.16
N GLU A 63 -9.85 -12.28 -0.95
CA GLU A 63 -10.27 -11.43 0.15
C GLU A 63 -9.02 -10.98 0.91
N ALA A 64 -9.06 -9.84 1.59
CA ALA A 64 -7.99 -9.39 2.47
C ALA A 64 -8.50 -9.20 3.88
N ILE A 65 -7.78 -9.77 4.85
CA ILE A 65 -8.07 -9.67 6.28
C ILE A 65 -6.80 -9.20 6.99
N GLN A 66 -6.92 -8.24 7.92
CA GLN A 66 -5.78 -7.80 8.72
C GLN A 66 -5.26 -8.96 9.58
N ALA A 67 -3.94 -9.02 9.80
CA ALA A 67 -3.33 -10.17 10.50
C ALA A 67 -3.92 -10.44 11.89
N LEU A 68 -4.22 -9.40 12.69
CA LEU A 68 -4.87 -9.59 13.99
C LEU A 68 -6.27 -10.22 13.86
N GLU A 69 -7.06 -9.78 12.89
CA GLU A 69 -8.39 -10.34 12.65
C GLU A 69 -8.30 -11.78 12.16
N ALA A 70 -7.31 -12.10 11.32
CA ALA A 70 -7.04 -13.47 10.88
C ALA A 70 -6.64 -14.39 12.06
N VAL A 71 -5.92 -13.87 13.06
CA VAL A 71 -5.60 -14.61 14.31
C VAL A 71 -6.85 -14.82 15.16
N MET A 72 -7.67 -13.77 15.31
CA MET A 72 -8.88 -13.84 16.17
C MET A 72 -9.97 -14.72 15.58
N ALA A 73 -10.07 -14.77 14.26
CA ALA A 73 -11.03 -15.58 13.51
C ALA A 73 -10.33 -16.12 12.25
N PRO A 74 -9.63 -17.26 12.35
CA PRO A 74 -8.94 -17.86 11.21
C PRO A 74 -9.90 -18.04 10.03
N PRO A 75 -9.51 -17.57 8.83
CA PRO A 75 -10.39 -17.62 7.67
C PRO A 75 -10.62 -19.06 7.20
N ASP A 76 -11.86 -19.38 6.84
CA ASP A 76 -12.18 -20.59 6.08
C ASP A 76 -11.81 -20.36 4.61
N ALA A 77 -10.60 -20.76 4.22
CA ALA A 77 -10.03 -20.52 2.90
C ALA A 77 -9.15 -21.70 2.46
N ASP A 78 -8.94 -21.83 1.14
CA ASP A 78 -8.07 -22.85 0.55
C ASP A 78 -6.60 -22.46 0.57
N LEU A 79 -6.29 -21.16 0.73
CA LEU A 79 -4.94 -20.60 0.73
C LEU A 79 -4.87 -19.33 1.57
N LEU A 80 -3.83 -19.20 2.39
CA LEU A 80 -3.44 -17.94 3.04
C LEU A 80 -2.21 -17.37 2.33
N VAL A 81 -2.30 -16.14 1.82
CA VAL A 81 -1.18 -15.39 1.27
C VAL A 81 -0.75 -14.33 2.28
N VAL A 82 0.40 -14.52 2.90
CA VAL A 82 0.96 -13.58 3.86
C VAL A 82 1.90 -12.61 3.14
N VAL A 83 1.67 -11.31 3.31
CA VAL A 83 2.60 -10.26 2.85
C VAL A 83 3.39 -9.76 4.04
N SER A 84 4.72 -9.87 3.99
CA SER A 84 5.61 -9.37 5.05
C SER A 84 7.02 -9.16 4.51
N HIS A 85 7.48 -7.91 4.43
CA HIS A 85 8.76 -7.58 3.80
C HIS A 85 9.94 -8.29 4.47
N GLU A 86 10.05 -8.21 5.79
CA GLU A 86 11.12 -8.86 6.57
C GLU A 86 10.76 -10.28 7.03
N GLY A 87 9.50 -10.68 6.96
CA GLY A 87 9.03 -11.99 7.42
C GLY A 87 9.12 -12.22 8.92
N THR A 88 9.14 -11.15 9.72
CA THR A 88 9.33 -11.18 11.20
C THR A 88 8.14 -10.66 12.00
N THR A 89 7.13 -10.10 11.34
CA THR A 89 5.97 -9.48 12.00
C THR A 89 5.19 -10.51 12.81
N LYS A 90 5.11 -10.31 14.13
CA LYS A 90 4.52 -11.23 15.11
C LYS A 90 3.10 -11.68 14.75
N LEU A 91 2.18 -10.76 14.48
CA LEU A 91 0.79 -11.10 14.13
C LEU A 91 0.69 -11.83 12.79
N SER A 92 1.57 -11.54 11.83
CA SER A 92 1.63 -12.30 10.57
C SER A 92 2.12 -13.73 10.79
N LEU A 93 3.05 -13.94 11.73
CA LEU A 93 3.49 -15.27 12.17
C LEU A 93 2.36 -16.03 12.84
N GLU A 94 1.65 -15.40 13.78
CA GLU A 94 0.52 -16.00 14.49
C GLU A 94 -0.61 -16.36 13.51
N ALA A 95 -0.90 -15.52 12.52
CA ALA A 95 -1.89 -15.80 11.48
C ALA A 95 -1.50 -17.00 10.63
N ALA A 96 -0.22 -17.09 10.21
CA ALA A 96 0.29 -18.25 9.47
C ALA A 96 0.22 -19.54 10.30
N GLN A 97 0.55 -19.46 11.59
CA GLN A 97 0.52 -20.62 12.50
C GLN A 97 -0.89 -21.11 12.83
N SER A 98 -1.88 -20.22 12.84
CA SER A 98 -3.27 -20.55 13.17
C SER A 98 -4.08 -21.03 11.96
N PHE A 99 -3.56 -20.90 10.76
CA PHE A 99 -4.23 -21.31 9.53
C PHE A 99 -4.01 -22.80 9.24
N GLU A 100 -5.09 -23.54 8.94
CA GLU A 100 -5.05 -25.00 8.72
C GLU A 100 -4.88 -25.40 7.23
N GLY A 101 -4.37 -24.51 6.38
CA GLY A 101 -4.17 -24.74 4.95
C GLY A 101 -2.79 -24.34 4.48
N PRO A 102 -2.54 -24.40 3.16
CA PRO A 102 -1.32 -23.90 2.56
C PRO A 102 -1.10 -22.42 2.83
N VAL A 103 0.16 -22.04 3.13
CA VAL A 103 0.59 -20.66 3.37
C VAL A 103 1.60 -20.28 2.31
N TRP A 104 1.35 -19.19 1.58
CA TRP A 104 2.30 -18.57 0.68
C TRP A 104 2.78 -17.26 1.27
N LEU A 105 4.07 -16.97 1.13
CA LEU A 105 4.70 -15.74 1.64
C LEU A 105 5.20 -14.86 0.50
N VAL A 106 4.72 -13.63 0.44
CA VAL A 106 5.29 -12.55 -0.39
C VAL A 106 6.20 -11.70 0.48
N THR A 107 7.50 -11.70 0.19
CA THR A 107 8.53 -11.15 1.09
C THR A 107 9.70 -10.52 0.34
N GLY A 108 10.55 -9.79 1.04
CA GLY A 108 11.86 -9.34 0.58
C GLY A 108 13.01 -10.25 1.03
N GLN A 109 12.73 -11.28 1.84
CA GLN A 109 13.76 -12.10 2.47
C GLN A 109 13.42 -13.60 2.45
N ALA A 110 14.33 -14.40 1.86
CA ALA A 110 14.15 -15.85 1.75
C ALA A 110 14.25 -16.58 3.10
N GLU A 111 15.09 -16.05 4.00
CA GLU A 111 15.37 -16.67 5.31
C GLU A 111 14.73 -15.82 6.41
N SER A 112 13.54 -16.21 6.86
CA SER A 112 12.83 -15.53 7.94
C SER A 112 11.96 -16.52 8.71
N PRO A 113 11.49 -16.16 9.92
CA PRO A 113 10.55 -17.00 10.66
C PRO A 113 9.27 -17.34 9.87
N LEU A 114 8.70 -16.40 9.09
CA LEU A 114 7.56 -16.67 8.22
C LEU A 114 7.91 -17.62 7.07
N ALA A 115 9.11 -17.47 6.47
CA ALA A 115 9.55 -18.36 5.41
C ALA A 115 9.68 -19.82 5.84
N GLN A 116 9.92 -20.08 7.14
CA GLN A 116 9.94 -21.44 7.69
C GLN A 116 8.55 -22.07 7.86
N LEU A 117 7.48 -21.25 7.83
CA LEU A 117 6.10 -21.69 7.97
C LEU A 117 5.39 -21.77 6.61
N ALA A 118 5.93 -21.14 5.58
CA ALA A 118 5.30 -21.05 4.27
C ALA A 118 5.62 -22.26 3.40
N ASP A 119 4.62 -22.73 2.65
CA ASP A 119 4.78 -23.77 1.61
C ASP A 119 5.45 -23.20 0.35
N GLU A 120 5.18 -21.92 0.04
CA GLU A 120 5.82 -21.19 -1.06
C GLU A 120 6.34 -19.85 -0.55
N VAL A 121 7.59 -19.52 -0.91
CA VAL A 121 8.26 -18.25 -0.52
C VAL A 121 8.62 -17.46 -1.78
N LEU A 122 7.95 -16.34 -1.98
CA LEU A 122 8.18 -15.44 -3.10
C LEU A 122 8.99 -14.23 -2.64
N VAL A 123 10.28 -14.23 -2.96
CA VAL A 123 11.17 -13.09 -2.71
C VAL A 123 11.04 -12.11 -3.87
N VAL A 124 10.23 -11.05 -3.66
CA VAL A 124 9.77 -10.16 -4.74
C VAL A 124 10.63 -8.91 -4.93
N THR A 125 11.58 -8.65 -4.03
CA THR A 125 12.53 -7.54 -4.12
C THR A 125 13.96 -8.05 -4.35
N PRO A 126 14.85 -7.29 -5.02
CA PRO A 126 16.24 -7.71 -5.22
C PRO A 126 17.07 -7.69 -3.93
N GLU A 127 16.69 -6.84 -2.99
CA GLU A 127 17.31 -6.64 -1.67
C GLU A 127 16.25 -6.16 -0.67
N LEU A 128 16.57 -6.16 0.61
CA LEU A 128 15.73 -5.54 1.63
C LEU A 128 15.78 -4.02 1.50
N GLU A 129 14.63 -3.38 1.57
CA GLU A 129 14.52 -1.92 1.59
C GLU A 129 15.04 -1.40 2.93
N GLU A 130 16.04 -0.51 2.88
CA GLU A 130 16.73 -0.01 4.07
C GLU A 130 15.92 1.06 4.82
N SER A 131 15.09 1.84 4.11
CA SER A 131 14.21 2.84 4.73
C SER A 131 13.08 2.18 5.50
N TYR A 132 12.79 2.67 6.70
CA TYR A 132 11.58 2.24 7.44
C TYR A 132 10.28 2.75 6.80
N CYS A 133 10.33 3.81 6.02
CA CYS A 133 9.21 4.27 5.19
C CYS A 133 9.16 3.46 3.90
N HIS A 134 8.71 2.21 3.98
CA HIS A 134 8.67 1.26 2.87
C HIS A 134 7.94 1.80 1.65
N THR A 135 8.58 1.75 0.49
CA THR A 135 8.08 2.27 -0.80
C THR A 135 8.21 1.26 -1.94
N ALA A 136 9.43 0.89 -2.31
CA ALA A 136 9.69 -0.07 -3.39
C ALA A 136 9.24 -1.49 -3.03
N SER A 137 9.40 -1.90 -1.79
CA SER A 137 8.90 -3.19 -1.32
C SER A 137 7.37 -3.31 -1.41
N TYR A 138 6.65 -2.21 -1.13
CA TYR A 138 5.20 -2.15 -1.33
C TYR A 138 4.83 -2.38 -2.80
N THR A 139 5.41 -1.60 -3.73
CA THR A 139 5.06 -1.71 -5.14
C THR A 139 5.45 -3.06 -5.74
N CYS A 140 6.56 -3.66 -5.31
CA CYS A 140 6.93 -5.03 -5.69
C CYS A 140 5.92 -6.07 -5.17
N ALA A 141 5.47 -5.94 -3.92
CA ALA A 141 4.46 -6.85 -3.37
C ALA A 141 3.11 -6.72 -4.11
N VAL A 142 2.66 -5.50 -4.43
CA VAL A 142 1.45 -5.25 -5.23
C VAL A 142 1.58 -5.87 -6.63
N ALA A 143 2.71 -5.65 -7.30
CA ALA A 143 2.98 -6.24 -8.62
C ALA A 143 3.02 -7.78 -8.58
N ALA A 144 3.63 -8.35 -7.54
CA ALA A 144 3.67 -9.80 -7.36
C ALA A 144 2.28 -10.41 -7.16
N LEU A 145 1.42 -9.76 -6.35
CA LEU A 145 0.05 -10.19 -6.18
C LEU A 145 -0.76 -10.10 -7.48
N ALA A 146 -0.49 -9.10 -8.32
CA ALA A 146 -1.09 -8.98 -9.64
C ALA A 146 -0.64 -10.14 -10.57
N VAL A 147 0.66 -10.45 -10.59
CA VAL A 147 1.20 -11.61 -11.36
C VAL A 147 0.60 -12.92 -10.87
N LEU A 148 0.49 -13.13 -9.56
CA LEU A 148 -0.13 -14.33 -8.98
C LEU A 148 -1.59 -14.51 -9.42
N ARG A 149 -2.32 -13.43 -9.67
CA ARG A 149 -3.69 -13.47 -10.22
C ARG A 149 -3.73 -13.67 -11.74
N GLY A 150 -2.59 -13.53 -12.42
CA GLY A 150 -2.49 -13.62 -13.89
C GLY A 150 -2.63 -12.30 -14.62
N ASP A 151 -2.54 -11.17 -13.91
CA ASP A 151 -2.56 -9.83 -14.52
C ASP A 151 -1.21 -9.56 -15.23
N ASP A 152 -1.26 -8.81 -16.34
CA ASP A 152 -0.06 -8.34 -17.04
C ASP A 152 0.49 -7.09 -16.35
N VAL A 153 1.72 -7.20 -15.88
CA VAL A 153 2.44 -6.09 -15.19
C VAL A 153 3.59 -5.53 -16.04
N SER A 154 3.75 -5.96 -17.28
CA SER A 154 4.90 -5.62 -18.14
C SER A 154 5.04 -4.11 -18.39
N GLY A 155 3.94 -3.38 -18.43
CA GLY A 155 3.91 -1.91 -18.60
C GLY A 155 4.16 -1.10 -17.33
N LEU A 156 4.12 -1.71 -16.15
CA LEU A 156 4.23 -0.98 -14.87
C LEU A 156 5.58 -0.29 -14.67
N PRO A 157 6.74 -0.87 -15.02
CA PRO A 157 8.03 -0.20 -14.84
C PRO A 157 8.12 1.14 -15.57
N ASP A 158 7.63 1.20 -16.81
CA ASP A 158 7.68 2.42 -17.61
C ASP A 158 6.65 3.44 -17.12
N ALA A 159 5.44 3.02 -16.76
CA ALA A 159 4.42 3.88 -16.16
C ALA A 159 4.88 4.48 -14.80
N VAL A 160 5.62 3.72 -14.00
CA VAL A 160 6.25 4.22 -12.76
C VAL A 160 7.36 5.22 -13.08
N ALA A 161 8.19 4.97 -14.11
CA ALA A 161 9.21 5.93 -14.54
C ALA A 161 8.58 7.27 -14.97
N ASP A 162 7.43 7.24 -15.65
CA ASP A 162 6.67 8.45 -16.01
C ASP A 162 6.11 9.15 -14.76
N ALA A 163 5.60 8.41 -13.79
CA ALA A 163 5.10 8.98 -12.53
C ALA A 163 6.19 9.63 -11.67
N LEU A 164 7.44 9.12 -11.75
CA LEU A 164 8.59 9.69 -11.03
C LEU A 164 8.96 11.11 -11.49
N VAL A 165 8.60 11.52 -12.69
CA VAL A 165 8.88 12.87 -13.21
C VAL A 165 7.68 13.82 -13.15
N ASP A 166 6.54 13.37 -12.57
CA ASP A 166 5.31 14.16 -12.39
C ASP A 166 4.85 14.17 -10.92
N PRO A 167 5.64 14.72 -9.99
CA PRO A 167 5.29 14.75 -8.57
C PRO A 167 4.15 15.73 -8.27
N PHE A 168 3.40 15.46 -7.20
CA PHE A 168 2.52 16.48 -6.62
C PHE A 168 3.35 17.63 -6.02
N ALA A 169 2.85 18.86 -6.17
CA ALA A 169 3.43 20.00 -5.47
C ALA A 169 3.19 19.88 -3.95
N ALA A 170 4.25 20.04 -3.17
CA ALA A 170 4.14 20.12 -1.72
C ALA A 170 3.60 21.51 -1.30
N GLY A 171 2.82 21.53 -0.23
CA GLY A 171 2.26 22.74 0.37
C GLY A 171 2.41 22.77 1.89
N ALA A 172 2.12 23.91 2.49
CA ALA A 172 2.20 24.10 3.94
C ALA A 172 0.91 23.61 4.63
N TRP A 173 0.53 22.36 4.37
CA TRP A 173 -0.69 21.77 4.92
C TRP A 173 -0.44 21.17 6.31
N GLU A 174 -1.41 21.32 7.20
CA GLU A 174 -1.42 20.68 8.51
C GLU A 174 -2.29 19.42 8.52
N ARG A 175 -3.21 19.30 7.57
CA ARG A 175 -4.13 18.18 7.45
C ARG A 175 -4.33 17.80 5.98
N VAL A 176 -4.25 16.51 5.72
CA VAL A 176 -4.50 15.93 4.38
C VAL A 176 -5.55 14.83 4.46
N VAL A 177 -6.45 14.82 3.50
CA VAL A 177 -7.42 13.73 3.30
C VAL A 177 -7.17 13.09 1.94
N VAL A 178 -7.09 11.77 1.90
CA VAL A 178 -7.01 11.00 0.65
C VAL A 178 -8.27 10.16 0.53
N VAL A 179 -8.98 10.34 -0.59
CA VAL A 179 -10.26 9.70 -0.87
C VAL A 179 -10.07 8.67 -1.97
N GLY A 180 -10.54 7.45 -1.74
CA GLY A 180 -10.48 6.39 -2.75
C GLY A 180 -11.58 5.35 -2.52
N THR A 181 -11.97 4.62 -3.57
CA THR A 181 -12.98 3.56 -3.45
C THR A 181 -12.65 2.41 -4.40
N GLY A 182 -13.16 1.20 -4.12
CA GLY A 182 -12.83 0.03 -4.92
C GLY A 182 -11.33 -0.25 -4.90
N ARG A 183 -10.73 -0.46 -6.06
CA ARG A 183 -9.29 -0.75 -6.20
C ARG A 183 -8.38 0.38 -5.70
N ASP A 184 -8.88 1.62 -5.59
CA ASP A 184 -8.10 2.78 -5.14
C ASP A 184 -8.10 2.91 -3.61
N TRP A 185 -8.95 2.17 -2.91
CA TRP A 185 -9.01 2.21 -1.45
C TRP A 185 -7.67 1.84 -0.78
N PRO A 186 -6.99 0.75 -1.15
CA PRO A 186 -5.67 0.43 -0.61
C PRO A 186 -4.63 1.52 -0.89
N THR A 187 -4.66 2.14 -2.07
CA THR A 187 -3.76 3.25 -2.43
C THR A 187 -4.02 4.47 -1.55
N ALA A 188 -5.29 4.82 -1.27
CA ALA A 188 -5.62 5.91 -0.37
C ALA A 188 -5.11 5.65 1.06
N GLN A 189 -5.26 4.43 1.57
CA GLN A 189 -4.75 4.04 2.88
C GLN A 189 -3.22 4.08 2.94
N GLU A 190 -2.54 3.56 1.91
CA GLU A 190 -1.08 3.56 1.85
C GLU A 190 -0.51 4.98 1.72
N ALA A 191 -1.12 5.84 0.90
CA ALA A 191 -0.74 7.25 0.80
C ALA A 191 -0.81 7.96 2.15
N VAL A 192 -1.90 7.74 2.90
CA VAL A 192 -2.07 8.28 4.26
C VAL A 192 -1.01 7.72 5.22
N LEU A 193 -0.74 6.42 5.17
CA LEU A 193 0.29 5.82 6.00
C LEU A 193 1.65 6.47 5.73
N LYS A 194 2.03 6.62 4.47
CA LYS A 194 3.31 7.27 4.08
C LYS A 194 3.38 8.73 4.51
N LEU A 195 2.30 9.51 4.37
CA LEU A 195 2.24 10.90 4.85
C LEU A 195 2.46 10.99 6.38
N ARG A 196 1.91 10.03 7.13
CA ARG A 196 2.08 9.96 8.58
C ARG A 196 3.47 9.51 9.00
N GLU A 197 4.00 8.46 8.36
CA GLU A 197 5.30 7.88 8.68
C GLU A 197 6.45 8.81 8.26
N GLY A 198 6.42 9.30 7.01
CA GLY A 198 7.54 10.01 6.43
C GLY A 198 7.52 11.52 6.66
N ALA A 199 6.35 12.15 6.65
CA ALA A 199 6.22 13.61 6.84
C ALA A 199 5.65 14.01 8.21
N TYR A 200 5.26 13.06 9.06
CA TYR A 200 4.62 13.25 10.37
C TYR A 200 3.38 14.15 10.27
N LEU A 201 2.67 14.04 9.15
CA LEU A 201 1.53 14.87 8.84
C LEU A 201 0.21 14.21 9.32
N ALA A 202 -0.71 14.99 9.85
CA ALA A 202 -2.05 14.51 10.13
C ALA A 202 -2.76 14.21 8.80
N ALA A 203 -3.05 12.93 8.55
CA ALA A 203 -3.70 12.50 7.32
C ALA A 203 -4.76 11.43 7.60
N GLU A 204 -5.81 11.40 6.79
CA GLU A 204 -6.94 10.47 6.90
C GLU A 204 -7.30 9.90 5.53
N ALA A 205 -7.64 8.60 5.47
CA ALA A 205 -8.18 7.97 4.28
C ALA A 205 -9.68 7.75 4.45
N HIS A 206 -10.47 8.07 3.43
CA HIS A 206 -11.91 7.84 3.43
C HIS A 206 -12.39 7.25 2.12
N HIS A 207 -13.38 6.36 2.20
CA HIS A 207 -14.16 6.00 1.01
C HIS A 207 -14.95 7.19 0.50
N THR A 208 -15.10 7.32 -0.82
CA THR A 208 -15.81 8.42 -1.48
C THR A 208 -17.22 8.64 -0.90
N GLU A 209 -17.99 7.56 -0.70
CA GLU A 209 -19.33 7.68 -0.12
C GLU A 209 -19.30 8.09 1.35
N GLN A 210 -18.29 7.69 2.12
CA GLN A 210 -18.18 8.12 3.52
C GLN A 210 -17.89 9.62 3.62
N VAL A 211 -17.08 10.18 2.70
CA VAL A 211 -16.89 11.64 2.63
C VAL A 211 -18.22 12.31 2.41
N LEU A 212 -18.99 11.90 1.39
CA LEU A 212 -20.26 12.50 1.03
C LEU A 212 -21.38 12.31 2.08
N HIS A 213 -21.25 11.29 2.93
CA HIS A 213 -22.25 10.93 3.95
C HIS A 213 -21.78 11.17 5.39
N GLY A 214 -21.03 12.25 5.62
CA GLY A 214 -20.71 12.68 7.00
C GLY A 214 -19.37 13.36 7.15
N HIS A 215 -18.30 12.84 6.55
CA HIS A 215 -16.95 13.37 6.76
C HIS A 215 -16.74 14.79 6.17
N LEU A 216 -17.57 15.24 5.24
CA LEU A 216 -17.57 16.62 4.74
C LEU A 216 -17.69 17.66 5.89
N ALA A 217 -18.40 17.34 6.96
CA ALA A 217 -18.57 18.23 8.09
C ALA A 217 -17.26 18.60 8.81
N ALA A 218 -16.20 17.82 8.62
CA ALA A 218 -14.88 18.06 9.20
C ALA A 218 -13.85 18.57 8.18
N ILE A 219 -14.26 18.89 6.97
CA ILE A 219 -13.40 19.40 5.89
C ILE A 219 -13.76 20.85 5.62
N ASP A 220 -12.76 21.71 5.58
CA ASP A 220 -12.87 23.14 5.28
C ASP A 220 -11.70 23.56 4.35
N GLU A 221 -11.56 24.86 4.10
CA GLU A 221 -10.53 25.44 3.24
C GLU A 221 -9.08 25.22 3.74
N THR A 222 -8.89 24.76 4.98
CA THR A 222 -7.55 24.45 5.52
C THR A 222 -7.09 23.01 5.24
N VAL A 223 -8.01 22.17 4.75
CA VAL A 223 -7.74 20.75 4.48
C VAL A 223 -7.34 20.55 3.02
N ARG A 224 -6.20 19.91 2.81
CA ARG A 224 -5.80 19.43 1.49
C ARG A 224 -6.46 18.10 1.17
N VAL A 225 -7.13 17.99 0.03
CA VAL A 225 -7.82 16.74 -0.36
C VAL A 225 -7.30 16.22 -1.69
N PHE A 226 -6.94 14.93 -1.72
CA PHE A 226 -6.67 14.18 -2.94
C PHE A 226 -7.80 13.16 -3.14
N VAL A 227 -8.43 13.17 -4.32
CA VAL A 227 -9.49 12.23 -4.66
C VAL A 227 -8.99 11.33 -5.78
N LEU A 228 -8.80 10.04 -5.51
CA LEU A 228 -8.50 9.03 -6.53
C LEU A 228 -9.76 8.80 -7.36
N GLU A 229 -9.63 8.87 -8.69
CA GLU A 229 -10.77 8.95 -9.60
C GLU A 229 -11.52 7.62 -9.72
N GLY A 230 -10.77 6.52 -9.76
CA GLY A 230 -11.36 5.21 -10.02
C GLY A 230 -11.87 5.05 -11.45
N GLU A 231 -12.75 4.07 -11.65
CA GLU A 231 -13.36 3.79 -12.95
C GLU A 231 -14.89 3.62 -12.85
N GLY A 232 -15.57 3.87 -13.96
CA GLY A 232 -17.02 3.65 -14.05
C GLY A 232 -17.80 4.39 -12.96
N ARG A 233 -18.58 3.66 -12.15
CA ARG A 233 -19.39 4.27 -11.09
C ARG A 233 -18.54 4.94 -10.00
N ALA A 234 -17.34 4.42 -9.73
CA ALA A 234 -16.41 5.05 -8.78
C ALA A 234 -15.98 6.43 -9.28
N ALA A 235 -15.64 6.57 -10.56
CA ALA A 235 -15.28 7.86 -11.16
C ALA A 235 -16.42 8.88 -11.07
N GLU A 236 -17.66 8.49 -11.39
CA GLU A 236 -18.81 9.37 -11.24
C GLU A 236 -18.92 9.93 -9.80
N ARG A 237 -18.75 9.07 -8.80
CA ARG A 237 -18.81 9.47 -7.38
C ARG A 237 -17.60 10.28 -6.94
N ALA A 238 -16.42 10.02 -7.49
CA ALA A 238 -15.24 10.85 -7.27
C ALA A 238 -15.47 12.30 -7.77
N HIS A 239 -16.03 12.45 -8.97
CA HIS A 239 -16.41 13.77 -9.49
C HIS A 239 -17.49 14.46 -8.64
N ASP A 240 -18.46 13.70 -8.07
CA ASP A 240 -19.44 14.26 -7.13
C ASP A 240 -18.73 14.78 -5.88
N ALA A 241 -17.77 14.01 -5.34
CA ALA A 241 -16.99 14.43 -4.18
C ALA A 241 -16.17 15.69 -4.46
N VAL A 242 -15.49 15.77 -5.61
CA VAL A 242 -14.74 16.96 -6.02
C VAL A 242 -15.64 18.19 -6.10
N ARG A 243 -16.85 18.07 -6.67
CA ARG A 243 -17.80 19.18 -6.69
C ARG A 243 -18.23 19.62 -5.30
N ALA A 244 -18.57 18.68 -4.43
CA ALA A 244 -18.94 18.98 -3.04
C ALA A 244 -17.82 19.65 -2.25
N LEU A 245 -16.57 19.18 -2.43
CA LEU A 245 -15.38 19.77 -1.81
C LEU A 245 -15.09 21.18 -2.32
N ALA A 246 -15.34 21.43 -3.61
CA ALA A 246 -15.19 22.76 -4.19
C ALA A 246 -16.18 23.77 -3.60
N GLU A 247 -17.43 23.38 -3.34
CA GLU A 247 -18.45 24.25 -2.70
C GLU A 247 -18.05 24.71 -1.31
N ILE A 248 -17.26 23.91 -0.56
CA ILE A 248 -16.74 24.28 0.78
C ILE A 248 -15.34 24.92 0.72
N GLY A 249 -14.77 25.12 -0.48
CA GLY A 249 -13.50 25.78 -0.69
C GLY A 249 -12.26 24.95 -0.32
N ALA A 250 -12.40 23.63 -0.16
CA ALA A 250 -11.26 22.75 0.13
C ALA A 250 -10.31 22.68 -1.07
N GLU A 251 -9.01 22.77 -0.81
CA GLU A 251 -7.98 22.60 -1.84
C GLU A 251 -7.95 21.14 -2.32
N THR A 252 -8.56 20.86 -3.48
CA THR A 252 -8.81 19.50 -3.96
C THR A 252 -8.08 19.22 -5.27
N THR A 253 -7.46 18.02 -5.37
CA THR A 253 -6.95 17.46 -6.63
C THR A 253 -7.66 16.15 -6.94
N LEU A 254 -8.26 16.05 -8.13
CA LEU A 254 -8.64 14.78 -8.70
C LEU A 254 -7.38 14.09 -9.26
N VAL A 255 -7.13 12.86 -8.83
CA VAL A 255 -5.97 12.06 -9.22
C VAL A 255 -6.45 10.95 -10.16
N PRO A 256 -6.09 10.98 -11.45
CA PRO A 256 -6.42 9.89 -12.36
C PRO A 256 -5.86 8.57 -11.85
N SER A 257 -6.69 7.53 -11.84
CA SER A 257 -6.31 6.19 -11.40
C SER A 257 -5.83 5.36 -12.58
N VAL A 258 -4.61 4.85 -12.49
CA VAL A 258 -3.99 3.98 -13.52
C VAL A 258 -3.83 2.57 -12.98
N HIS A 259 -3.02 2.41 -11.95
CA HIS A 259 -2.75 1.16 -11.26
C HIS A 259 -2.19 1.47 -9.86
N PRO A 260 -2.52 0.71 -8.80
CA PRO A 260 -2.03 0.98 -7.44
C PRO A 260 -0.51 1.15 -7.33
N VAL A 261 0.27 0.41 -8.12
CA VAL A 261 1.73 0.56 -8.21
C VAL A 261 2.16 1.92 -8.74
N VAL A 262 1.43 2.47 -9.72
CA VAL A 262 1.74 3.76 -10.36
C VAL A 262 1.22 4.91 -9.52
N ASP A 263 0.00 4.79 -9.05
CA ASP A 263 -0.72 5.86 -8.37
C ASP A 263 -0.08 6.25 -7.04
N ILE A 264 0.51 5.28 -6.33
CA ILE A 264 1.19 5.54 -5.04
C ILE A 264 2.49 6.32 -5.19
N VAL A 265 3.19 6.23 -6.33
CA VAL A 265 4.52 6.83 -6.52
C VAL A 265 4.51 8.35 -6.34
N ARG A 266 3.48 9.02 -6.85
CA ARG A 266 3.33 10.48 -6.69
C ARG A 266 3.15 10.89 -5.23
N PHE A 267 2.47 10.06 -4.41
CA PHE A 267 2.36 10.29 -2.96
C PHE A 267 3.68 10.02 -2.25
N GLN A 268 4.45 9.01 -2.65
CA GLN A 268 5.78 8.74 -2.09
C GLN A 268 6.73 9.92 -2.33
N LEU A 269 6.73 10.49 -3.54
CA LEU A 269 7.49 11.70 -3.85
C LEU A 269 7.00 12.91 -3.03
N LEU A 270 5.70 13.06 -2.88
CA LEU A 270 5.10 14.11 -2.04
C LEU A 270 5.57 13.99 -0.59
N VAL A 271 5.66 12.79 -0.05
CA VAL A 271 6.14 12.53 1.32
C VAL A 271 7.57 13.03 1.49
N VAL A 272 8.47 12.74 0.54
CA VAL A 272 9.86 13.21 0.61
C VAL A 272 9.93 14.74 0.57
N ALA A 273 9.17 15.37 -0.32
CA ALA A 273 9.13 16.84 -0.44
C ALA A 273 8.54 17.51 0.83
N LEU A 274 7.50 16.93 1.43
CA LEU A 274 6.92 17.41 2.68
C LEU A 274 7.85 17.17 3.88
N ALA A 275 8.58 16.05 3.92
CA ALA A 275 9.56 15.75 4.94
C ALA A 275 10.69 16.79 4.94
N GLU A 276 11.22 17.11 3.75
CA GLU A 276 12.22 18.16 3.58
C GLU A 276 11.69 19.53 4.06
N ALA A 277 10.50 19.93 3.61
CA ALA A 277 9.88 21.19 4.01
C ALA A 277 9.61 21.29 5.52
N ARG A 278 9.35 20.17 6.19
CA ARG A 278 9.08 20.08 7.63
C ARG A 278 10.34 19.81 8.46
N GLY A 279 11.50 19.58 7.82
CA GLY A 279 12.75 19.27 8.50
C GLY A 279 12.73 17.95 9.27
N VAL A 280 12.03 16.93 8.77
CA VAL A 280 11.92 15.60 9.35
C VAL A 280 12.57 14.53 8.47
N ASP A 281 12.88 13.36 9.02
CA ASP A 281 13.54 12.28 8.31
C ASP A 281 12.60 11.10 8.06
N PRO A 282 12.17 10.86 6.82
CA PRO A 282 11.32 9.74 6.47
C PRO A 282 12.04 8.39 6.60
N ASP A 283 13.37 8.33 6.54
CA ASP A 283 14.12 7.08 6.61
C ASP A 283 13.94 6.38 7.95
N LEU A 284 13.77 7.14 9.03
CA LEU A 284 13.77 6.65 10.41
C LEU A 284 12.38 6.54 11.05
N ILE A 285 11.35 7.17 10.48
CA ILE A 285 9.98 7.20 11.05
C ILE A 285 9.95 7.46 12.57
N ARG A 286 10.73 8.45 13.04
CA ARG A 286 10.97 8.83 14.45
C ARG A 286 11.68 7.78 15.31
N LEU A 287 12.27 6.71 14.77
CA LEU A 287 12.98 5.70 15.58
C LEU A 287 14.30 6.20 16.18
N ASP A 288 14.76 7.38 15.77
CA ASP A 288 15.83 8.15 16.39
C ASP A 288 15.39 8.87 17.69
N ASP A 289 14.08 9.08 17.91
CA ASP A 289 13.55 9.60 19.18
C ASP A 289 13.33 8.44 20.17
N PRO A 290 13.97 8.47 21.36
CA PRO A 290 13.85 7.40 22.35
C PRO A 290 12.40 7.08 22.77
N ARG A 291 11.49 8.05 22.71
CA ARG A 291 10.07 7.86 23.08
C ARG A 291 9.34 6.98 22.06
N TRP A 292 9.55 7.24 20.77
CA TRP A 292 8.96 6.43 19.69
C TRP A 292 9.59 5.05 19.62
N LYS A 293 10.91 4.96 19.84
CA LYS A 293 11.57 3.66 19.95
C LYS A 293 11.00 2.84 21.10
N ALA A 294 10.89 3.41 22.30
CA ALA A 294 10.33 2.73 23.46
C ALA A 294 8.85 2.33 23.25
N ALA A 295 8.06 3.20 22.58
CA ALA A 295 6.68 2.87 22.22
C ALA A 295 6.61 1.65 21.29
N ARG A 296 7.46 1.57 20.26
CA ARG A 296 7.55 0.43 19.36
C ARG A 296 7.97 -0.84 20.10
N ASP A 297 9.02 -0.76 20.93
CA ASP A 297 9.53 -1.90 21.70
C ASP A 297 8.50 -2.46 22.68
N SER A 298 7.45 -1.70 23.04
CA SER A 298 6.42 -2.13 23.98
C SER A 298 5.39 -3.11 23.40
N TYR A 299 5.33 -3.27 22.09
CA TYR A 299 4.35 -4.15 21.41
C TYR A 299 4.97 -5.09 20.36
N SER A 300 6.28 -5.01 20.14
CA SER A 300 7.03 -5.81 19.16
C SER A 300 7.34 -7.22 19.65
#